data_06db87478a6309ddd2817ca07dd4b409
#
_entry.id   06db87478a6309ddd2817ca07dd4b409
#
_cell.length_a   1.000
_cell.length_b   1.000
_cell.length_c   1.000
_cell.angle_alpha   90.00
_cell.angle_beta   90.00
_cell.angle_gamma   90.00
#
_symmetry.space_group_name_H-M   'P 1'
#
loop_
_entity.id
_entity.type
_entity.pdbx_description
1 polymer ?
#
loop_
_entity_poly.entity_id
_entity_poly.type
_entity_poly.pdbx_seq_one_letter_code
_entity_poly.pdbx_strand_id
1 'polypeptide(L)'
;MCRNITTLRGLLPEATDEEIIAAARQYVRKVSGVQTTSAATEVAFERAVRKVAKATAEVLSDLPPRKQPPPTLPPLRRPSVRARAAAANG
;
A
#
# COMPACT_ATOMS: atom_id res chain seq x y z
N MET A 1 -3.62 -9.44 9.70
CA MET A 1 -4.24 -8.12 9.75
C MET A 1 -3.74 -7.23 8.63
N CYS A 2 -4.60 -6.42 8.04
CA CYS A 2 -4.29 -5.64 6.84
C CYS A 2 -3.62 -4.31 7.19
N ARG A 3 -2.33 -4.33 7.51
CA ARG A 3 -1.60 -3.13 7.94
C ARG A 3 -1.52 -2.05 6.86
N ASN A 4 -1.27 -2.44 5.60
CA ASN A 4 -1.13 -1.49 4.50
C ASN A 4 -2.43 -1.24 3.74
N ILE A 5 -3.48 -2.01 4.02
CA ILE A 5 -4.77 -1.84 3.37
C ILE A 5 -5.64 -0.98 4.27
N THR A 6 -5.49 0.32 4.10
CA THR A 6 -6.27 1.34 4.80
C THR A 6 -6.85 2.28 3.75
N THR A 7 -7.74 3.18 4.17
CA THR A 7 -8.30 4.17 3.25
C THR A 7 -7.21 5.15 2.83
N LEU A 8 -6.88 5.18 1.56
CA LEU A 8 -5.89 6.10 1.00
C LEU A 8 -6.52 7.36 0.42
N ARG A 9 -7.82 7.31 0.09
CA ARG A 9 -8.54 8.46 -0.44
C ARG A 9 -8.70 9.54 0.64
N GLY A 10 -8.32 10.76 0.30
CA GLY A 10 -8.47 11.90 1.23
C GLY A 10 -7.28 12.15 2.14
N LEU A 11 -6.18 11.41 1.96
CA LEU A 11 -4.94 11.69 2.70
C LEU A 11 -4.33 13.02 2.25
N LEU A 12 -3.76 13.73 3.20
CA LEU A 12 -3.04 14.99 2.95
C LEU A 12 -1.65 14.89 3.59
N PRO A 13 -0.57 14.95 2.80
CA PRO A 13 -0.56 14.97 1.33
C PRO A 13 -1.11 13.67 0.73
N GLU A 14 -1.40 13.71 -0.56
CA GLU A 14 -1.99 12.58 -1.28
C GLU A 14 -1.19 11.28 -1.11
N ALA A 15 -1.88 10.15 -1.29
CA ALA A 15 -1.24 8.84 -1.24
C ALA A 15 -0.08 8.76 -2.23
N THR A 16 1.04 8.26 -1.77
CA THR A 16 2.24 8.08 -2.60
C THR A 16 2.17 6.75 -3.34
N ASP A 17 2.97 6.63 -4.40
CA ASP A 17 3.11 5.37 -5.15
C ASP A 17 3.56 4.25 -4.22
N GLU A 18 4.47 4.54 -3.28
CA GLU A 18 4.93 3.56 -2.29
C GLU A 18 3.77 3.02 -1.45
N GLU A 19 2.88 3.90 -1.01
CA GLU A 19 1.72 3.50 -0.20
C GLU A 19 0.77 2.63 -1.01
N ILE A 20 0.54 2.97 -2.26
CA ILE A 20 -0.32 2.22 -3.16
C ILE A 20 0.28 0.83 -3.44
N ILE A 21 1.59 0.78 -3.72
CA ILE A 21 2.28 -0.49 -3.99
C ILE A 21 2.30 -1.37 -2.74
N ALA A 22 2.50 -0.79 -1.56
CA ALA A 22 2.50 -1.55 -0.31
C ALA A 22 1.13 -2.22 -0.06
N ALA A 23 0.05 -1.50 -0.33
CA ALA A 23 -1.31 -2.05 -0.21
C ALA A 23 -1.54 -3.16 -1.25
N ALA A 24 -1.11 -2.93 -2.48
CA ALA A 24 -1.24 -3.91 -3.57
C ALA A 24 -0.47 -5.19 -3.23
N ARG A 25 0.75 -5.05 -2.74
CA ARG A 25 1.60 -6.19 -2.38
C ARG A 25 0.98 -7.00 -1.24
N GLN A 26 0.44 -6.34 -0.24
CA GLN A 26 -0.23 -7.03 0.86
C GLN A 26 -1.46 -7.80 0.37
N TYR A 27 -2.25 -7.19 -0.51
CA TYR A 27 -3.40 -7.86 -1.10
C TYR A 27 -2.99 -9.13 -1.84
N VAL A 28 -1.98 -9.03 -2.71
CA VAL A 28 -1.52 -10.18 -3.50
C VAL A 28 -0.98 -11.29 -2.59
N ARG A 29 -0.21 -10.94 -1.55
CA ARG A 29 0.27 -11.92 -0.57
C ARG A 29 -0.88 -12.67 0.09
N LYS A 30 -1.90 -11.94 0.52
CA LYS A 30 -3.02 -12.54 1.24
C LYS A 30 -3.84 -13.47 0.36
N VAL A 31 -4.16 -13.05 -0.85
CA VAL A 31 -5.04 -13.87 -1.72
C VAL A 31 -4.29 -15.03 -2.37
N SER A 32 -3.00 -14.90 -2.61
CA SER A 32 -2.20 -15.96 -3.22
C SER A 32 -1.59 -16.92 -2.20
N GLY A 33 -1.46 -16.49 -0.96
CA GLY A 33 -0.77 -17.27 0.06
C GLY A 33 0.75 -17.28 -0.09
N VAL A 34 1.29 -16.50 -1.04
CA VAL A 34 2.74 -16.41 -1.28
C VAL A 34 3.31 -15.36 -0.34
N GLN A 35 4.04 -15.79 0.69
CA GLN A 35 4.67 -14.87 1.64
C GLN A 35 6.00 -14.36 1.12
N THR A 36 6.79 -15.25 0.53
CA THR A 36 8.08 -14.92 -0.04
C THR A 36 8.14 -15.52 -1.44
N THR A 37 8.53 -14.70 -2.42
CA THR A 37 8.59 -15.17 -3.80
C THR A 37 9.79 -16.08 -4.04
N SER A 38 9.62 -17.00 -4.99
CA SER A 38 10.68 -17.87 -5.50
C SER A 38 10.83 -17.61 -6.99
N ALA A 39 11.81 -18.24 -7.63
CA ALA A 39 11.98 -18.13 -9.07
C ALA A 39 10.70 -18.52 -9.83
N ALA A 40 9.95 -19.50 -9.30
CA ALA A 40 8.72 -19.97 -9.93
C ALA A 40 7.53 -19.01 -9.77
N THR A 41 7.53 -18.20 -8.72
CA THR A 41 6.37 -17.35 -8.37
C THR A 41 6.59 -15.86 -8.61
N GLU A 42 7.84 -15.42 -8.71
CA GLU A 42 8.19 -14.00 -8.73
C GLU A 42 7.54 -13.22 -9.87
N VAL A 43 7.60 -13.73 -11.08
CA VAL A 43 7.08 -13.00 -12.27
C VAL A 43 5.58 -12.79 -12.15
N ALA A 44 4.84 -13.83 -11.83
CA ALA A 44 3.38 -13.73 -11.68
C ALA A 44 3.00 -12.83 -10.51
N PHE A 45 3.73 -12.95 -9.39
CA PHE A 45 3.49 -12.15 -8.19
C PHE A 45 3.70 -10.66 -8.47
N GLU A 46 4.85 -10.29 -9.04
CA GLU A 46 5.15 -8.87 -9.30
C GLU A 46 4.25 -8.28 -10.38
N ARG A 47 3.85 -9.08 -11.35
CA ARG A 47 2.87 -8.65 -12.36
C ARG A 47 1.53 -8.32 -11.70
N ALA A 48 1.07 -9.17 -10.80
CA ALA A 48 -0.19 -8.94 -10.07
C ALA A 48 -0.09 -7.67 -9.21
N VAL A 49 1.01 -7.46 -8.50
CA VAL A 49 1.24 -6.26 -7.69
C VAL A 49 1.13 -5.01 -8.57
N ARG A 50 1.77 -5.00 -9.74
CA ARG A 50 1.72 -3.85 -10.64
C ARG A 50 0.29 -3.58 -11.14
N LYS A 51 -0.45 -4.62 -11.49
CA LYS A 51 -1.84 -4.47 -11.97
C LYS A 51 -2.76 -3.94 -10.87
N VAL A 52 -2.64 -4.47 -9.67
CA VAL A 52 -3.46 -4.01 -8.54
C VAL A 52 -3.10 -2.57 -8.17
N ALA A 53 -1.81 -2.25 -8.15
CA ALA A 53 -1.36 -0.89 -7.87
C ALA A 53 -1.89 0.10 -8.91
N LYS A 54 -1.84 -0.27 -10.18
CA LYS A 54 -2.35 0.59 -11.27
C LYS A 54 -3.85 0.82 -11.12
N ALA A 55 -4.62 -0.23 -10.89
CA ALA A 55 -6.07 -0.11 -10.70
C ALA A 55 -6.40 0.75 -9.48
N THR A 56 -5.63 0.61 -8.41
CA THR A 56 -5.80 1.40 -7.19
C THR A 56 -5.54 2.89 -7.46
N ALA A 57 -4.44 3.19 -8.15
CA ALA A 57 -4.12 4.58 -8.51
C ALA A 57 -5.21 5.19 -9.38
N GLU A 58 -5.75 4.42 -10.32
CA GLU A 58 -6.82 4.89 -11.20
C GLU A 58 -8.08 5.23 -10.42
N VAL A 59 -8.53 4.38 -9.51
CA VAL A 59 -9.74 4.64 -8.74
C VAL A 59 -9.56 5.84 -7.83
N LEU A 60 -8.39 6.00 -7.21
CA LEU A 60 -8.13 7.16 -6.36
C LEU A 60 -8.13 8.46 -7.17
N SER A 61 -7.65 8.42 -8.41
CA SER A 61 -7.65 9.57 -9.30
C SER A 61 -9.06 9.90 -9.82
N ASP A 62 -9.87 8.89 -10.07
CA ASP A 62 -11.18 9.06 -10.69
C ASP A 62 -12.29 9.42 -9.71
N LEU A 63 -12.12 9.11 -8.42
CA LEU A 63 -13.11 9.44 -7.41
C LEU A 63 -13.05 10.93 -7.04
N PRO A 64 -14.20 11.54 -6.69
CA PRO A 64 -14.18 12.93 -6.22
C PRO A 64 -13.44 13.03 -4.88
N PRO A 65 -12.95 14.25 -4.52
CA PRO A 65 -12.25 14.45 -3.26
C PRO A 65 -13.11 14.05 -2.06
N ARG A 66 -12.47 13.48 -1.06
CA ARG A 66 -13.15 13.12 0.17
C ARG A 66 -13.32 14.36 1.03
N LYS A 67 -14.49 14.51 1.67
CA LYS A 67 -14.76 15.68 2.50
C LYS A 67 -13.97 15.72 3.80
N GLN A 68 -13.64 14.53 4.32
CA GLN A 68 -12.89 14.40 5.57
C GLN A 68 -11.73 13.44 5.36
N PRO A 69 -10.58 13.66 6.04
CA PRO A 69 -9.47 12.72 5.94
C PRO A 69 -9.86 11.36 6.55
N PRO A 70 -9.23 10.26 6.10
CA PRO A 70 -9.53 8.94 6.66
C PRO A 70 -9.12 8.88 8.13
N PRO A 71 -9.85 8.12 8.97
CA PRO A 71 -9.59 8.04 10.41
C PRO A 71 -8.32 7.26 10.75
N THR A 72 -7.84 6.43 9.83
CA THR A 72 -6.67 5.59 10.05
C THR A 72 -5.60 5.93 9.05
N LEU A 73 -4.37 6.19 9.53
CA LEU A 73 -3.24 6.46 8.65
C LEU A 73 -2.61 5.15 8.17
N PRO A 74 -2.10 5.12 6.92
CA PRO A 74 -1.31 3.99 6.48
C PRO A 74 -0.03 3.85 7.31
N PRO A 75 0.53 2.64 7.44
CA PRO A 75 1.67 2.41 8.34
C PRO A 75 2.85 3.34 8.12
N LEU A 76 3.16 3.71 6.87
CA LEU A 76 4.30 4.57 6.57
C LEU A 76 4.16 5.99 7.12
N ARG A 77 2.96 6.39 7.50
CA ARG A 77 2.67 7.72 8.08
C ARG A 77 2.52 7.70 9.59
N ARG A 78 2.50 6.51 10.21
CA ARG A 78 2.34 6.42 11.67
C ARG A 78 3.64 6.80 12.36
N PRO A 79 3.60 7.66 13.37
CA PRO A 79 4.83 8.12 14.03
C PRO A 79 5.70 6.99 14.58
N SER A 80 5.11 5.96 15.14
CA SER A 80 5.84 4.81 15.67
C SER A 80 6.65 4.07 14.60
N VAL A 81 6.06 3.93 13.39
CA VAL A 81 6.74 3.27 12.27
C VAL A 81 7.86 4.15 11.74
N ARG A 82 7.62 5.46 11.62
CA ARG A 82 8.63 6.42 11.16
C ARG A 82 9.81 6.49 12.11
N ALA A 83 9.55 6.52 13.41
CA ALA A 83 10.60 6.54 14.42
C ALA A 83 11.47 5.29 14.35
N ARG A 84 10.83 4.12 14.16
CA ARG A 84 11.55 2.85 14.03
C ARG A 84 12.42 2.81 12.77
N ALA A 85 11.89 3.31 11.65
CA ALA A 85 12.65 3.38 10.40
C ALA A 85 13.83 4.33 10.51
N ALA A 86 13.64 5.49 11.15
CA ALA A 86 14.72 6.45 11.37
C ALA A 86 15.82 5.86 12.27
N ALA A 87 15.45 5.14 13.32
CA ALA A 87 16.40 4.47 14.20
C ALA A 87 17.19 3.38 13.46
N ALA A 88 16.55 2.65 12.56
CA ALA A 88 17.22 1.61 11.77
C ALA A 88 18.22 2.19 10.77
N ASN A 89 17.94 3.41 10.27
CA ASN A 89 18.79 4.08 9.29
C ASN A 89 19.84 5.00 9.92
N GLY A 90 19.69 5.28 11.19
CA GLY A 90 20.61 6.12 11.93
C GLY A 90 21.69 5.32 12.60
#